data_479b9f0428aa81230e29b324cfb7fc34
#
_entry.id   479b9f0428aa81230e29b324cfb7fc34
#
_cell.length_a   1.000
_cell.length_b   1.000
_cell.length_c   1.000
_cell.angle_alpha   90.00
_cell.angle_beta   90.00
_cell.angle_gamma   90.00
#
_symmetry.space_group_name_H-M   'P 1'
#
loop_
_entity.id
_entity.type
_entity.pdbx_description
1 polymer ?
#
loop_
_entity_poly.entity_id
_entity_poly.type
_entity_poly.pdbx_seq_one_letter_code
_entity_poly.pdbx_strand_id
1 'polypeptide(L)'
;PAAQAVMQQMVDEAGLAGRFFIDSAGIGAWHVGQLADKRMRDHAFRRGYRLTHRARQIDAEADFSRFGRIIVMDDDNYQAVARKAHSAEEKANIVKMADYFSAFAGEKCVPDPYYGGPEDFDWALDLIEDGCRGLLRAFSSTDRADVR
;
A
#
# COMPACT_ATOMS: atom_id res chain seq x y z
N PRO A 1 -1.60 -6.41 0.43
CA PRO A 1 -2.93 -6.70 -0.17
C PRO A 1 -4.04 -5.81 0.35
N ALA A 2 -4.10 -5.51 1.66
CA ALA A 2 -5.16 -4.67 2.20
C ALA A 2 -5.13 -3.26 1.61
N ALA A 3 -3.96 -2.63 1.59
CA ALA A 3 -3.82 -1.29 1.02
C ALA A 3 -4.15 -1.28 -0.48
N GLN A 4 -3.77 -2.31 -1.20
CA GLN A 4 -4.10 -2.45 -2.61
C GLN A 4 -5.63 -2.47 -2.82
N ALA A 5 -6.34 -3.27 -2.04
CA ALA A 5 -7.78 -3.40 -2.16
C ALA A 5 -8.50 -2.09 -1.80
N VAL A 6 -8.07 -1.43 -0.74
CA VAL A 6 -8.64 -0.16 -0.31
C VAL A 6 -8.42 0.92 -1.37
N MET A 7 -7.19 1.05 -1.86
CA MET A 7 -6.88 2.06 -2.87
C MET A 7 -7.62 1.80 -4.18
N GLN A 8 -7.70 0.54 -4.61
CA GLN A 8 -8.42 0.18 -5.83
C GLN A 8 -9.89 0.57 -5.74
N GLN A 9 -10.54 0.29 -4.61
CA GLN A 9 -11.94 0.66 -4.43
C GLN A 9 -12.14 2.18 -4.44
N MET A 10 -11.26 2.93 -3.78
CA MET A 10 -11.34 4.39 -3.78
C MET A 10 -11.17 4.98 -5.18
N VAL A 11 -10.24 4.43 -5.96
CA VAL A 11 -9.99 4.84 -7.34
C VAL A 11 -11.21 4.52 -8.22
N ASP A 12 -11.78 3.33 -8.04
CA ASP A 12 -12.97 2.92 -8.79
C ASP A 12 -14.16 3.83 -8.49
N GLU A 13 -14.40 4.11 -7.21
CA GLU A 13 -15.51 4.97 -6.77
C GLU A 13 -15.35 6.40 -7.25
N ALA A 14 -14.12 6.87 -7.40
CA ALA A 14 -13.83 8.21 -7.90
C ALA A 14 -13.88 8.30 -9.43
N GLY A 15 -14.06 7.17 -10.14
CA GLY A 15 -14.08 7.14 -11.59
C GLY A 15 -12.70 7.31 -12.22
N LEU A 16 -11.65 6.96 -11.49
CA LEU A 16 -10.25 7.17 -11.90
C LEU A 16 -9.52 5.87 -12.23
N ALA A 17 -10.21 4.75 -12.35
CA ALA A 17 -9.59 3.44 -12.55
C ALA A 17 -8.64 3.39 -13.75
N GLY A 18 -8.96 4.09 -14.83
CA GLY A 18 -8.12 4.13 -16.04
C GLY A 18 -6.82 4.93 -15.88
N ARG A 19 -6.69 5.68 -14.79
CA ARG A 19 -5.53 6.53 -14.51
C ARG A 19 -4.56 5.93 -13.50
N PHE A 20 -4.93 4.83 -12.86
CA PHE A 20 -4.14 4.18 -11.81
C PHE A 20 -3.92 2.72 -12.13
N PHE A 21 -2.70 2.26 -11.96
CA PHE A 21 -2.36 0.85 -11.94
C PHE A 21 -1.82 0.52 -10.53
N ILE A 22 -2.52 -0.34 -9.81
CA ILE A 22 -2.28 -0.60 -8.39
C ILE A 22 -1.97 -2.07 -8.18
N ASP A 23 -0.87 -2.34 -7.47
CA ASP A 23 -0.47 -3.69 -7.12
C ASP A 23 0.17 -3.67 -5.74
N SER A 24 0.47 -4.84 -5.19
CA SER A 24 1.17 -4.96 -3.91
C SER A 24 2.15 -6.12 -3.95
N ALA A 25 3.19 -5.99 -3.13
CA ALA A 25 4.25 -6.98 -3.03
C ALA A 25 4.81 -7.00 -1.60
N GLY A 26 5.41 -8.11 -1.21
CA GLY A 26 6.12 -8.24 0.06
C GLY A 26 7.62 -8.22 -0.14
N ILE A 27 8.35 -7.99 0.95
CA ILE A 27 9.82 -8.00 0.95
C ILE A 27 10.33 -9.43 0.82
N GLY A 28 9.77 -10.36 1.59
CA GLY A 28 10.18 -11.75 1.59
C GLY A 28 9.36 -12.63 0.67
N ALA A 29 9.79 -13.87 0.53
CA ALA A 29 9.15 -14.85 -0.35
C ALA A 29 8.31 -15.89 0.41
N TRP A 30 8.24 -15.80 1.74
CA TRP A 30 7.60 -16.84 2.58
C TRP A 30 6.14 -17.09 2.26
N HIS A 31 5.42 -16.04 1.87
CA HIS A 31 3.97 -16.10 1.66
C HIS A 31 3.58 -16.01 0.18
N VAL A 32 4.55 -16.12 -0.73
CA VAL A 32 4.26 -16.03 -2.17
C VAL A 32 3.17 -17.03 -2.56
N GLY A 33 2.17 -16.54 -3.28
CA GLY A 33 1.01 -17.32 -3.72
C GLY A 33 -0.11 -17.44 -2.69
N GLN A 34 0.11 -17.00 -1.46
CA GLN A 34 -0.92 -17.07 -0.41
C GLN A 34 -1.81 -15.84 -0.42
N LEU A 35 -3.03 -16.01 0.04
CA LEU A 35 -3.93 -14.90 0.32
C LEU A 35 -3.46 -14.17 1.58
N ALA A 36 -3.94 -12.96 1.80
CA ALA A 36 -3.71 -12.21 3.03
C ALA A 36 -4.20 -13.01 4.25
N ASP A 37 -3.68 -12.64 5.43
CA ASP A 37 -4.12 -13.24 6.70
C ASP A 37 -5.65 -13.26 6.77
N LYS A 38 -6.22 -14.40 7.15
CA LYS A 38 -7.68 -14.57 7.21
C LYS A 38 -8.34 -13.52 8.09
N ARG A 39 -7.71 -13.15 9.20
CA ARG A 39 -8.25 -12.13 10.11
C ARG A 39 -8.33 -10.78 9.40
N MET A 40 -7.30 -10.40 8.65
CA MET A 40 -7.32 -9.17 7.86
C MET A 40 -8.39 -9.24 6.77
N ARG A 41 -8.50 -10.39 6.08
CA ARG A 41 -9.55 -10.57 5.07
C ARG A 41 -10.95 -10.39 5.66
N ASP A 42 -11.20 -10.95 6.85
CA ASP A 42 -12.49 -10.86 7.51
C ASP A 42 -12.80 -9.42 7.94
N HIS A 43 -11.84 -8.73 8.55
CA HIS A 43 -12.00 -7.33 8.95
C HIS A 43 -12.22 -6.42 7.75
N ALA A 44 -11.46 -6.60 6.69
CA ALA A 44 -11.61 -5.82 5.46
C ALA A 44 -12.97 -6.08 4.80
N PHE A 45 -13.42 -7.33 4.79
CA PHE A 45 -14.70 -7.70 4.21
C PHE A 45 -15.87 -7.00 4.90
N ARG A 46 -15.80 -6.83 6.21
CA ARG A 46 -16.83 -6.09 6.97
C ARG A 46 -16.93 -4.62 6.55
N ARG A 47 -15.86 -4.08 5.98
CA ARG A 47 -15.82 -2.70 5.45
C ARG A 47 -16.10 -2.64 3.95
N GLY A 48 -16.39 -3.77 3.31
CA GLY A 48 -16.71 -3.86 1.90
C GLY A 48 -15.51 -4.12 0.98
N TYR A 49 -14.36 -4.46 1.54
CA TYR A 49 -13.15 -4.76 0.75
C TYR A 49 -12.95 -6.27 0.60
N ARG A 50 -12.66 -6.71 -0.63
CA ARG A 50 -12.32 -8.09 -0.91
C ARG A 50 -10.83 -8.21 -1.20
N LEU A 51 -10.11 -8.90 -0.33
CA LEU A 51 -8.68 -9.13 -0.48
C LEU A 51 -8.44 -10.43 -1.24
N THR A 52 -8.39 -10.33 -2.56
CA THR A 52 -8.22 -11.48 -3.45
C THR A 52 -6.82 -11.60 -4.01
N HIS A 53 -6.00 -10.57 -3.86
CA HIS A 53 -4.62 -10.58 -4.35
C HIS A 53 -3.79 -11.61 -3.57
N ARG A 54 -3.02 -12.42 -4.30
CA ARG A 54 -2.08 -13.35 -3.70
C ARG A 54 -0.72 -12.70 -3.56
N ALA A 55 -0.04 -13.01 -2.46
CA ALA A 55 1.25 -12.41 -2.17
C ALA A 55 2.26 -12.71 -3.28
N ARG A 56 3.03 -11.69 -3.66
CA ARG A 56 4.21 -11.82 -4.50
C ARG A 56 5.36 -11.10 -3.81
N GLN A 57 6.58 -11.47 -4.19
CA GLN A 57 7.78 -10.78 -3.71
C GLN A 57 8.06 -9.59 -4.61
N ILE A 58 8.58 -8.51 -4.03
CA ILE A 58 9.03 -7.34 -4.80
C ILE A 58 10.16 -7.75 -5.74
N ASP A 59 10.10 -7.26 -6.98
CA ASP A 59 11.11 -7.46 -8.00
C ASP A 59 11.76 -6.10 -8.28
N ALA A 60 13.00 -5.92 -7.82
CA ALA A 60 13.67 -4.62 -7.90
C ALA A 60 13.83 -4.12 -9.35
N GLU A 61 14.07 -5.02 -10.30
CA GLU A 61 14.23 -4.60 -11.69
C GLU A 61 12.91 -4.18 -12.33
N ALA A 62 11.87 -4.98 -12.15
CA ALA A 62 10.58 -4.73 -12.79
C ALA A 62 9.79 -3.65 -12.07
N ASP A 63 9.74 -3.69 -10.73
CA ASP A 63 8.84 -2.83 -9.98
C ASP A 63 9.27 -1.37 -9.98
N PHE A 64 10.56 -1.08 -9.89
CA PHE A 64 11.03 0.31 -9.97
C PHE A 64 10.81 0.93 -11.34
N SER A 65 10.78 0.14 -12.40
CA SER A 65 10.49 0.66 -13.75
C SER A 65 9.01 0.76 -14.06
N ARG A 66 8.19 -0.13 -13.49
CA ARG A 66 6.74 -0.16 -13.77
C ARG A 66 5.94 0.84 -12.96
N PHE A 67 6.35 1.11 -11.73
CA PHE A 67 5.58 1.93 -10.81
C PHE A 67 6.25 3.27 -10.57
N GLY A 68 5.49 4.34 -10.69
CA GLY A 68 5.99 5.68 -10.42
C GLY A 68 6.20 5.93 -8.93
N ARG A 69 5.50 5.21 -8.08
CA ARG A 69 5.66 5.29 -6.62
C ARG A 69 5.58 3.91 -6.00
N ILE A 70 6.42 3.67 -5.02
CA ILE A 70 6.37 2.47 -4.18
C ILE A 70 6.05 2.93 -2.77
N ILE A 71 4.92 2.47 -2.26
CA ILE A 71 4.38 2.91 -0.97
C ILE A 71 4.72 1.87 0.07
N VAL A 72 5.42 2.26 1.12
CA VAL A 72 5.80 1.37 2.22
C VAL A 72 5.03 1.72 3.49
N MET A 73 4.89 0.75 4.38
CA MET A 73 4.04 0.87 5.57
C MET A 73 4.80 1.36 6.79
N ASP A 74 6.09 1.04 6.90
CA ASP A 74 6.92 1.41 8.06
C ASP A 74 8.38 1.64 7.63
N ASP A 75 9.21 2.02 8.60
CA ASP A 75 10.62 2.30 8.34
C ASP A 75 11.41 1.05 7.96
N ASP A 76 11.07 -0.12 8.50
CA ASP A 76 11.73 -1.37 8.15
C ASP A 76 11.49 -1.71 6.68
N ASN A 77 10.24 -1.56 6.22
CA ASN A 77 9.91 -1.71 4.80
C ASN A 77 10.69 -0.71 3.96
N TYR A 78 10.73 0.55 4.39
CA TYR A 78 11.45 1.59 3.68
C TYR A 78 12.92 1.21 3.48
N GLN A 79 13.60 0.82 4.56
CA GLN A 79 15.02 0.46 4.48
C GLN A 79 15.25 -0.76 3.58
N ALA A 80 14.39 -1.76 3.68
CA ALA A 80 14.51 -2.96 2.87
C ALA A 80 14.35 -2.67 1.38
N VAL A 81 13.37 -1.84 1.01
CA VAL A 81 13.13 -1.47 -0.39
C VAL A 81 14.22 -0.53 -0.89
N ALA A 82 14.64 0.43 -0.07
CA ALA A 82 15.69 1.38 -0.45
C ALA A 82 17.01 0.68 -0.78
N ARG A 83 17.32 -0.41 -0.06
CA ARG A 83 18.53 -1.21 -0.35
C ARG A 83 18.46 -1.90 -1.71
N LYS A 84 17.29 -2.10 -2.27
CA LYS A 84 17.08 -2.73 -3.57
C LYS A 84 17.09 -1.74 -4.73
N ALA A 85 17.02 -0.43 -4.45
CA ALA A 85 17.03 0.61 -5.47
C ALA A 85 18.41 0.72 -6.12
N HIS A 86 18.43 0.92 -7.43
CA HIS A 86 19.66 0.98 -8.22
C HIS A 86 20.16 2.41 -8.42
N SER A 87 19.37 3.41 -8.07
CA SER A 87 19.70 4.83 -8.29
C SER A 87 19.03 5.72 -7.24
N ALA A 88 19.48 6.97 -7.17
CA ALA A 88 18.85 7.98 -6.33
C ALA A 88 17.42 8.29 -6.80
N GLU A 89 17.17 8.22 -8.10
CA GLU A 89 15.84 8.44 -8.67
C GLU A 89 14.86 7.36 -8.25
N GLU A 90 15.27 6.09 -8.32
CA GLU A 90 14.45 4.98 -7.84
C GLU A 90 14.14 5.12 -6.35
N LYS A 91 15.17 5.45 -5.56
CA LYS A 91 15.01 5.62 -4.12
C LYS A 91 14.05 6.78 -3.80
N ALA A 92 14.07 7.86 -4.57
CA ALA A 92 13.19 9.00 -4.38
C ALA A 92 11.71 8.67 -4.63
N ASN A 93 11.42 7.60 -5.36
CA ASN A 93 10.06 7.15 -5.63
C ASN A 93 9.47 6.26 -4.52
N ILE A 94 10.25 5.94 -3.49
CA ILE A 94 9.78 5.20 -2.33
C ILE A 94 9.22 6.20 -1.33
N VAL A 95 7.94 6.06 -1.01
CA VAL A 95 7.26 6.96 -0.07
C VAL A 95 6.57 6.15 1.02
N LYS A 96 6.34 6.77 2.17
CA LYS A 96 5.68 6.13 3.30
C LYS A 96 4.19 6.45 3.27
N MET A 97 3.36 5.45 3.54
CA MET A 97 1.91 5.64 3.67
C MET A 97 1.61 6.73 4.70
N ALA A 98 2.37 6.77 5.80
CA ALA A 98 2.17 7.74 6.88
C ALA A 98 2.34 9.20 6.44
N ASP A 99 3.11 9.45 5.39
CA ASP A 99 3.30 10.81 4.87
C ASP A 99 2.01 11.36 4.25
N TYR A 100 1.03 10.52 4.01
CA TYR A 100 -0.26 10.87 3.41
C TYR A 100 -1.41 10.86 4.41
N PHE A 101 -1.13 10.62 5.68
CA PHE A 101 -2.16 10.69 6.72
C PHE A 101 -2.64 12.13 6.93
N SER A 102 -3.93 12.30 7.19
CA SER A 102 -4.49 13.58 7.59
C SER A 102 -5.28 13.47 8.90
N ALA A 103 -6.24 12.56 8.98
CA ALA A 103 -6.98 12.32 10.21
C ALA A 103 -6.08 11.82 11.35
N PHE A 104 -5.07 11.01 10.99
CA PHE A 104 -4.12 10.45 11.95
C PHE A 104 -2.70 10.97 11.70
N ALA A 105 -2.57 12.27 11.46
CA ALA A 105 -1.31 12.89 11.05
C ALA A 105 -0.17 12.71 12.06
N GLY A 106 -0.47 12.43 13.33
CA GLY A 106 0.54 12.16 14.34
C GLY A 106 1.14 10.75 14.28
N GLU A 107 0.53 9.84 13.54
CA GLU A 107 1.02 8.48 13.40
C GLU A 107 2.13 8.41 12.36
N LYS A 108 3.09 7.52 12.56
CA LYS A 108 4.30 7.44 11.75
C LYS A 108 4.39 6.21 10.87
N CYS A 109 3.49 5.26 11.02
CA CYS A 109 3.50 4.03 10.23
C CYS A 109 2.12 3.37 10.24
N VAL A 110 1.96 2.37 9.37
CA VAL A 110 0.88 1.39 9.46
C VAL A 110 1.48 0.16 10.11
N PRO A 111 1.14 -0.15 11.37
CA PRO A 111 1.72 -1.30 12.05
C PRO A 111 1.21 -2.61 11.47
N ASP A 112 2.03 -3.66 11.56
CA ASP A 112 1.62 -5.01 11.20
C ASP A 112 0.83 -5.62 12.37
N PRO A 113 -0.46 -5.94 12.18
CA PRO A 113 -1.28 -6.45 13.27
C PRO A 113 -1.15 -7.95 13.52
N TYR A 114 -0.20 -8.63 12.89
CA TYR A 114 -0.09 -10.09 12.90
C TYR A 114 -0.15 -10.70 14.30
N TYR A 115 0.54 -10.09 15.26
CA TYR A 115 0.55 -10.56 16.65
C TYR A 115 -0.48 -9.89 17.55
N GLY A 116 -1.37 -9.07 16.97
CA GLY A 116 -2.36 -8.32 17.72
C GLY A 116 -3.72 -8.98 17.74
N GLY A 117 -4.68 -8.28 18.35
CA GLY A 117 -6.09 -8.66 18.41
C GLY A 117 -6.95 -7.96 17.37
N PRO A 118 -8.29 -8.15 17.45
CA PRO A 118 -9.22 -7.55 16.47
C PRO A 118 -9.08 -6.05 16.31
N GLU A 119 -8.89 -5.32 17.39
CA GLU A 119 -8.74 -3.86 17.35
C GLU A 119 -7.48 -3.43 16.59
N ASP A 120 -6.42 -4.25 16.60
CA ASP A 120 -5.20 -3.94 15.87
C ASP A 120 -5.39 -4.08 14.37
N PHE A 121 -6.20 -5.06 13.93
CA PHE A 121 -6.56 -5.19 12.52
C PHE A 121 -7.42 -4.01 12.07
N ASP A 122 -8.39 -3.60 12.87
CA ASP A 122 -9.23 -2.44 12.58
C ASP A 122 -8.41 -1.15 12.56
N TRP A 123 -7.48 -0.99 13.49
CA TRP A 123 -6.59 0.17 13.52
C TRP A 123 -5.73 0.25 12.27
N ALA A 124 -5.15 -0.86 11.85
CA ALA A 124 -4.37 -0.90 10.61
C ALA A 124 -5.23 -0.48 9.41
N LEU A 125 -6.48 -0.94 9.33
CA LEU A 125 -7.39 -0.54 8.27
C LEU A 125 -7.75 0.94 8.34
N ASP A 126 -7.96 1.50 9.54
CA ASP A 126 -8.21 2.92 9.71
C ASP A 126 -7.06 3.76 9.13
N LEU A 127 -5.83 3.38 9.43
CA LEU A 127 -4.64 4.06 8.93
C LEU A 127 -4.49 3.89 7.42
N ILE A 128 -4.73 2.69 6.91
CA ILE A 128 -4.68 2.42 5.46
C ILE A 128 -5.71 3.28 4.72
N GLU A 129 -6.92 3.37 5.24
CA GLU A 129 -7.96 4.21 4.63
C GLU A 129 -7.56 5.68 4.62
N ASP A 130 -7.02 6.17 5.73
CA ASP A 130 -6.57 7.56 5.81
C ASP A 130 -5.43 7.83 4.82
N GLY A 131 -4.43 6.96 4.78
CA GLY A 131 -3.31 7.09 3.84
C GLY A 131 -3.75 7.00 2.38
N CYS A 132 -4.65 6.09 2.06
CA CYS A 132 -5.16 5.94 0.70
C CYS A 132 -5.96 7.17 0.26
N ARG A 133 -6.75 7.76 1.15
CA ARG A 133 -7.43 9.03 0.84
C ARG A 133 -6.42 10.13 0.53
N GLY A 134 -5.33 10.21 1.30
CA GLY A 134 -4.26 11.17 1.07
C GLY A 134 -3.54 10.95 -0.26
N LEU A 135 -3.25 9.69 -0.58
CA LEU A 135 -2.66 9.32 -1.87
C LEU A 135 -3.56 9.72 -3.03
N LEU A 136 -4.85 9.44 -2.91
CA LEU A 136 -5.80 9.79 -3.95
C LEU A 136 -5.84 11.30 -4.18
N ARG A 137 -5.89 12.10 -3.10
CA ARG A 137 -5.85 13.57 -3.21
C ARG A 137 -4.56 14.04 -3.87
N ALA A 138 -3.42 13.47 -3.47
CA ALA A 138 -2.11 13.91 -3.97
C ALA A 138 -1.93 13.59 -5.45
N PHE A 139 -2.36 12.41 -5.90
CA PHE A 139 -2.06 11.94 -7.25
C PHE A 139 -3.22 12.11 -8.23
N SER A 140 -4.43 12.37 -7.79
CA SER A 140 -5.56 12.62 -8.69
C SER A 140 -5.47 13.97 -9.38
N SER A 141 -4.75 14.91 -8.81
CA SER A 141 -4.55 16.25 -9.37
C SER A 141 -3.25 16.38 -10.18
N THR A 142 -2.41 15.33 -10.20
CA THR A 142 -1.16 15.35 -10.96
C THR A 142 -1.36 14.85 -12.37
N ASP A 143 -0.34 15.11 -13.21
CA ASP A 143 -0.35 14.61 -14.57
C ASP A 143 -0.33 13.08 -14.56
N ARG A 144 -0.96 12.49 -15.57
CA ARG A 144 -1.11 11.04 -15.69
C ARG A 144 0.22 10.28 -15.66
N ALA A 145 1.28 10.90 -16.18
CA ALA A 145 2.61 10.31 -16.22
C ALA A 145 3.18 10.00 -14.83
N ASP A 146 2.72 10.70 -13.80
CA ASP A 146 3.21 10.54 -12.44
C ASP A 146 2.46 9.47 -11.65
N VAL A 147 1.43 8.89 -12.24
CA VAL A 147 0.55 7.95 -11.54
C VAL A 147 0.69 6.57 -12.15
N ARG A 148 1.26 5.66 -11.41
CA ARG A 148 1.46 4.28 -11.81
C ARG A 148 1.15 3.34 -10.67
#